data_36a7391ba7adf59d142c337fc639334c
#
_entry.id   36a7391ba7adf59d142c337fc639334c
#
_cell.length_a   1.000
_cell.length_b   1.000
_cell.length_c   1.000
_cell.angle_alpha   90.00
_cell.angle_beta   90.00
_cell.angle_gamma   90.00
#
_symmetry.space_group_name_H-M   'P 1'
#
loop_
_entity.id
_entity.type
_entity.pdbx_description
1 polymer ?
#
loop_
_entity_poly.entity_id
_entity_poly.type
_entity_poly.pdbx_seq_one_letter_code
_entity_poly.pdbx_strand_id
1 'polypeptide(L)'
;MTAPLLRRLTAGLLILPLLFGAGCSDDKTEKPSLTLSAEKIVLPSEAGATARLDVTASGPWQLEISGSGFDASPLHGGRGTTSVTLTATETNPSTARTSLGSLHLFMPQSGPELTVSVEQRPAVAAQTLLLYMPGRSLASYFEQNIEGIRRAVDADTPGDGRIFVCWQPANQRTAELFELYYDPNSASCATREVKTYTEFNAGDPESVHTLFAELADEAPALSYGLIIGCHGKAWVPASAGTLARGALQPSDGAKEYWQPAPGAYPTRSFGDSGYEMDITELADALAALPYRFDFLLFDDCFMANIETLYDLRASVDHVIASPCEIMADGFPYDRIIPQMWTLDDLGAVCYEFWNLYQNDYASTIYRMQSGCITLAVMSEIDRLADVMRRINRTPAAEYDPNTLQTYEGLSPHLFYDMGQYVSVRCSDAALLDEFAECFDAAFPPESRLHTDGFYSAYNNRMNPITHYSGITISEPSTKFTEENRATNWYRATHE
;
A
#
# COMPACT_ATOMS: atom_id res chain seq x y z
N MET A 1 62.41 4.83 31.97
CA MET A 1 63.32 3.72 32.29
C MET A 1 63.22 2.75 31.13
N THR A 2 64.11 3.00 30.29
CA THR A 2 65.21 2.16 29.75
C THR A 2 64.80 1.15 28.68
N ALA A 3 65.09 1.52 27.47
CA ALA A 3 65.43 0.65 26.32
C ALA A 3 66.83 -0.01 26.63
N PRO A 4 67.54 -0.63 25.67
CA PRO A 4 67.30 -1.43 24.45
C PRO A 4 68.23 -2.65 24.40
N LEU A 5 68.34 -3.41 23.27
CA LEU A 5 69.57 -3.93 22.63
C LEU A 5 69.15 -5.05 21.63
N LEU A 6 69.31 -4.92 20.37
CA LEU A 6 70.45 -4.88 19.45
C LEU A 6 71.15 -6.19 19.19
N ARG A 7 71.17 -6.59 17.91
CA ARG A 7 72.17 -7.30 17.08
C ARG A 7 72.32 -8.82 17.18
N ARG A 8 72.25 -9.54 16.09
CA ARG A 8 73.41 -9.80 15.19
C ARG A 8 73.00 -10.43 13.85
N LEU A 9 73.59 -9.92 12.80
CA LEU A 9 73.76 -10.53 11.49
C LEU A 9 74.66 -11.76 11.57
N THR A 10 74.39 -12.75 10.74
CA THR A 10 75.46 -13.58 10.14
C THR A 10 75.05 -13.91 8.69
N ALA A 11 75.95 -13.51 7.80
CA ALA A 11 75.95 -13.87 6.39
C ALA A 11 76.49 -15.29 6.22
N GLY A 12 75.92 -16.02 5.28
CA GLY A 12 76.43 -17.32 4.84
C GLY A 12 76.14 -17.51 3.36
N LEU A 13 77.22 -17.65 2.63
CA LEU A 13 77.45 -17.56 1.18
C LEU A 13 77.07 -18.89 0.47
N LEU A 14 76.49 -18.74 -0.73
CA LEU A 14 76.52 -19.57 -1.93
C LEU A 14 76.47 -21.11 -1.81
N ILE A 15 75.53 -21.70 -2.58
CA ILE A 15 75.83 -22.67 -3.67
C ILE A 15 74.60 -22.72 -4.60
N LEU A 16 74.85 -22.46 -5.88
CA LEU A 16 73.90 -22.63 -6.99
C LEU A 16 74.06 -24.06 -7.53
N PRO A 17 72.96 -24.77 -7.80
CA PRO A 17 72.93 -25.68 -8.93
C PRO A 17 71.88 -25.22 -9.96
N LEU A 18 72.33 -24.94 -11.16
CA LEU A 18 71.51 -24.93 -12.35
C LEU A 18 70.90 -26.34 -12.54
N LEU A 19 69.58 -26.40 -12.40
CA LEU A 19 68.79 -27.51 -12.96
C LEU A 19 67.83 -26.90 -13.98
N PHE A 20 68.12 -27.15 -15.24
CA PHE A 20 67.15 -27.02 -16.33
C PHE A 20 65.98 -27.98 -16.03
N GLY A 21 64.89 -27.43 -15.54
CA GLY A 21 63.58 -28.09 -15.50
C GLY A 21 62.71 -27.48 -16.59
N ALA A 22 62.41 -28.25 -17.64
CA ALA A 22 61.37 -27.91 -18.58
C ALA A 22 60.07 -27.82 -17.83
N GLY A 23 59.59 -26.59 -17.52
CA GLY A 23 58.28 -26.34 -17.04
C GLY A 23 57.29 -26.52 -18.18
N CYS A 24 56.54 -27.61 -18.20
CA CYS A 24 55.27 -27.66 -18.88
C CYS A 24 54.39 -26.56 -18.28
N SER A 25 54.13 -25.51 -19.03
CA SER A 25 52.99 -24.63 -18.79
C SER A 25 51.75 -25.50 -18.95
N ASP A 26 51.13 -25.91 -17.86
CA ASP A 26 49.74 -26.32 -17.84
C ASP A 26 48.93 -25.11 -18.34
N ASP A 27 48.76 -25.00 -19.62
CA ASP A 27 47.78 -24.16 -20.26
C ASP A 27 46.43 -24.78 -19.90
N LYS A 28 45.91 -24.44 -18.70
CA LYS A 28 44.53 -24.69 -18.36
C LYS A 28 43.71 -23.75 -19.29
N THR A 29 43.38 -24.25 -20.48
CA THR A 29 42.39 -23.62 -21.35
C THR A 29 41.12 -23.47 -20.52
N GLU A 30 40.86 -22.25 -20.02
CA GLU A 30 39.59 -21.93 -19.37
C GLU A 30 38.47 -22.38 -20.30
N LYS A 31 37.54 -23.21 -19.77
CA LYS A 31 36.37 -23.61 -20.56
C LYS A 31 35.62 -22.37 -21.00
N PRO A 32 35.16 -22.28 -22.28
CA PRO A 32 34.32 -21.19 -22.69
C PRO A 32 33.12 -21.03 -21.79
N SER A 33 32.86 -19.81 -21.30
CA SER A 33 31.74 -19.49 -20.44
C SER A 33 31.01 -18.25 -20.98
N LEU A 34 29.69 -18.30 -20.91
CA LEU A 34 28.75 -17.23 -21.27
C LEU A 34 27.67 -17.19 -20.22
N THR A 35 27.44 -16.05 -19.61
CA THR A 35 26.38 -15.82 -18.61
C THR A 35 25.66 -14.51 -18.86
N LEU A 36 24.40 -14.44 -18.49
CA LEU A 36 23.50 -13.30 -18.73
C LEU A 36 22.94 -12.81 -17.40
N SER A 37 22.66 -11.52 -17.31
CA SER A 37 22.00 -10.92 -16.14
C SER A 37 20.52 -11.30 -16.04
N ALA A 38 19.88 -11.74 -17.14
CA ALA A 38 18.47 -12.14 -17.18
C ALA A 38 18.22 -13.16 -18.30
N GLU A 39 17.22 -14.04 -18.11
CA GLU A 39 16.74 -14.99 -19.11
C GLU A 39 15.54 -14.44 -19.90
N LYS A 40 14.96 -13.33 -19.43
CA LYS A 40 13.82 -12.63 -20.00
C LYS A 40 14.01 -11.12 -19.87
N ILE A 41 13.76 -10.39 -20.95
CA ILE A 41 13.73 -8.93 -20.95
C ILE A 41 12.31 -8.46 -21.22
N VAL A 42 11.85 -7.49 -20.42
CA VAL A 42 10.55 -6.84 -20.61
C VAL A 42 10.80 -5.35 -20.88
N LEU A 43 10.51 -4.92 -22.10
CA LEU A 43 10.56 -3.52 -22.50
C LEU A 43 9.31 -2.78 -21.99
N PRO A 44 9.42 -1.48 -21.62
CA PRO A 44 8.24 -0.63 -21.42
C PRO A 44 7.37 -0.54 -22.69
N SER A 45 6.16 0.00 -22.55
CA SER A 45 5.16 0.02 -23.64
C SER A 45 5.48 0.96 -24.78
N GLU A 46 6.24 2.03 -24.54
CA GLU A 46 6.44 3.13 -25.48
C GLU A 46 7.56 2.83 -26.50
N ALA A 47 7.40 3.32 -27.73
CA ALA A 47 8.47 3.32 -28.73
C ALA A 47 9.67 4.13 -28.23
N GLY A 48 10.87 3.62 -28.45
CA GLY A 48 12.11 4.21 -27.96
C GLY A 48 12.48 3.86 -26.51
N ALA A 49 11.59 3.18 -25.78
CA ALA A 49 11.89 2.68 -24.45
C ALA A 49 13.01 1.63 -24.48
N THR A 50 13.84 1.59 -23.45
CA THR A 50 15.04 0.73 -23.41
C THR A 50 15.08 -0.18 -22.20
N ALA A 51 15.76 -1.33 -22.37
CA ALA A 51 16.16 -2.21 -21.29
C ALA A 51 17.60 -2.70 -21.52
N ARG A 52 18.25 -3.15 -20.45
CA ARG A 52 19.65 -3.56 -20.45
C ARG A 52 19.77 -5.07 -20.19
N LEU A 53 20.67 -5.71 -20.91
CA LEU A 53 21.13 -7.09 -20.71
C LEU A 53 22.64 -7.08 -20.56
N ASP A 54 23.17 -7.49 -19.43
CA ASP A 54 24.60 -7.68 -19.25
C ASP A 54 25.03 -9.09 -19.67
N VAL A 55 25.97 -9.13 -20.59
CA VAL A 55 26.54 -10.36 -21.13
C VAL A 55 27.97 -10.49 -20.62
N THR A 56 28.25 -11.52 -19.83
CA THR A 56 29.60 -11.82 -19.34
C THR A 56 30.14 -13.06 -20.03
N ALA A 57 31.27 -12.93 -20.73
CA ALA A 57 31.85 -14.00 -21.52
C ALA A 57 33.37 -14.15 -21.28
N SER A 58 33.88 -15.37 -21.42
CA SER A 58 35.32 -15.69 -21.36
C SER A 58 36.07 -15.39 -22.68
N GLY A 59 35.34 -15.03 -23.77
CA GLY A 59 35.88 -14.75 -25.09
C GLY A 59 34.88 -14.06 -25.99
N PRO A 60 35.16 -13.98 -27.32
CA PRO A 60 34.24 -13.37 -28.29
C PRO A 60 32.90 -14.07 -28.31
N TRP A 61 31.82 -13.27 -28.39
CA TRP A 61 30.44 -13.75 -28.53
C TRP A 61 29.69 -12.95 -29.60
N GLN A 62 28.58 -13.49 -30.07
CA GLN A 62 27.67 -12.87 -31.06
C GLN A 62 26.22 -12.99 -30.55
N LEU A 63 25.38 -12.07 -31.00
CA LEU A 63 23.95 -12.01 -30.71
C LEU A 63 23.17 -11.91 -32.03
N GLU A 64 22.15 -12.76 -32.18
CA GLU A 64 21.17 -12.73 -33.25
C GLU A 64 19.78 -12.40 -32.68
N ILE A 65 19.06 -11.53 -33.38
CA ILE A 65 17.68 -11.13 -33.03
C ILE A 65 16.72 -12.02 -33.84
N SER A 66 15.77 -12.66 -33.14
CA SER A 66 14.65 -13.37 -33.72
C SER A 66 13.35 -12.72 -33.28
N GLY A 67 12.60 -12.16 -34.24
CA GLY A 67 11.34 -11.45 -33.98
C GLY A 67 11.35 -10.03 -34.55
N SER A 68 10.45 -9.17 -34.04
CA SER A 68 10.30 -7.78 -34.50
C SER A 68 9.79 -6.91 -33.37
N GLY A 69 9.79 -5.58 -33.58
CA GLY A 69 9.32 -4.62 -32.57
C GLY A 69 10.41 -4.15 -31.59
N PHE A 70 11.65 -4.64 -31.75
CA PHE A 70 12.78 -4.17 -30.95
C PHE A 70 14.11 -4.31 -31.71
N ASP A 71 15.08 -3.48 -31.30
CA ASP A 71 16.48 -3.53 -31.68
C ASP A 71 17.36 -3.84 -30.47
N ALA A 72 18.58 -4.35 -30.74
CA ALA A 72 19.58 -4.58 -29.69
C ALA A 72 20.97 -4.08 -30.15
N SER A 73 21.76 -3.52 -29.26
CA SER A 73 23.12 -3.03 -29.54
C SER A 73 24.00 -3.06 -28.29
N PRO A 74 25.25 -3.55 -28.38
CA PRO A 74 25.93 -4.13 -29.55
C PRO A 74 25.49 -5.57 -29.81
N LEU A 75 25.66 -6.04 -31.08
CA LEU A 75 25.34 -7.42 -31.51
C LEU A 75 26.53 -8.39 -31.29
N HIS A 76 27.63 -7.97 -30.74
CA HIS A 76 28.80 -8.79 -30.44
C HIS A 76 29.62 -8.16 -29.34
N GLY A 77 30.44 -8.97 -28.68
CA GLY A 77 31.37 -8.52 -27.67
C GLY A 77 32.56 -9.43 -27.49
N GLY A 78 33.40 -9.11 -26.53
CA GLY A 78 34.62 -9.83 -26.21
C GLY A 78 34.63 -10.43 -24.80
N ARG A 79 35.81 -10.75 -24.29
CA ARG A 79 36.03 -11.21 -22.92
C ARG A 79 35.64 -10.12 -21.93
N GLY A 80 34.93 -10.50 -20.86
CA GLY A 80 34.44 -9.61 -19.81
C GLY A 80 32.95 -9.35 -19.93
N THR A 81 32.45 -8.35 -19.22
CA THR A 81 31.04 -7.96 -19.25
C THR A 81 30.79 -6.86 -20.28
N THR A 82 29.81 -7.04 -21.13
CA THR A 82 29.33 -6.08 -22.11
C THR A 82 27.85 -5.86 -21.88
N SER A 83 27.43 -4.59 -21.78
CA SER A 83 26.03 -4.23 -21.69
C SER A 83 25.43 -4.11 -23.09
N VAL A 84 24.37 -4.87 -23.35
CA VAL A 84 23.52 -4.80 -24.54
C VAL A 84 22.29 -3.99 -24.18
N THR A 85 22.01 -2.93 -24.94
CA THR A 85 20.79 -2.13 -24.84
C THR A 85 19.77 -2.65 -25.83
N LEU A 86 18.58 -3.02 -25.36
CA LEU A 86 17.42 -3.30 -26.19
C LEU A 86 16.56 -2.04 -26.27
N THR A 87 16.01 -1.75 -27.44
CA THR A 87 15.15 -0.57 -27.67
C THR A 87 13.87 -1.00 -28.37
N ALA A 88 12.70 -0.68 -27.81
CA ALA A 88 11.41 -0.89 -28.49
C ALA A 88 11.30 0.01 -29.72
N THR A 89 10.92 -0.53 -30.87
CA THR A 89 10.76 0.25 -32.11
C THR A 89 9.34 0.76 -32.30
N GLU A 90 8.37 0.18 -31.61
CA GLU A 90 6.94 0.50 -31.69
C GLU A 90 6.34 0.54 -30.29
N THR A 91 5.24 1.30 -30.10
CA THR A 91 4.42 1.26 -28.89
C THR A 91 3.54 0.03 -28.90
N ASN A 92 3.42 -0.68 -27.79
CA ASN A 92 2.45 -1.76 -27.64
C ASN A 92 1.06 -1.19 -27.25
N PRO A 93 0.10 -1.05 -28.18
CA PRO A 93 -1.20 -0.45 -27.89
C PRO A 93 -2.18 -1.43 -27.22
N SER A 94 -1.77 -2.68 -27.00
CA SER A 94 -2.67 -3.70 -26.45
C SER A 94 -2.88 -3.54 -24.96
N THR A 95 -3.84 -4.29 -24.42
CA THR A 95 -4.12 -4.41 -22.97
C THR A 95 -3.40 -5.63 -22.36
N ALA A 96 -2.52 -6.27 -23.12
CA ALA A 96 -1.76 -7.43 -22.66
C ALA A 96 -0.31 -7.32 -23.12
N ARG A 97 0.56 -7.97 -22.37
CA ARG A 97 1.98 -8.09 -22.70
C ARG A 97 2.13 -8.80 -24.05
N THR A 98 2.98 -8.27 -24.92
CA THR A 98 3.23 -8.80 -26.26
C THR A 98 4.61 -9.44 -26.32
N SER A 99 4.71 -10.67 -26.80
CA SER A 99 6.00 -11.29 -27.13
C SER A 99 6.55 -10.68 -28.41
N LEU A 100 7.74 -10.11 -28.33
CA LEU A 100 8.44 -9.51 -29.47
C LEU A 100 9.39 -10.51 -30.16
N GLY A 101 9.82 -11.56 -29.43
CA GLY A 101 10.74 -12.57 -29.96
C GLY A 101 11.81 -12.96 -28.93
N SER A 102 13.04 -13.18 -29.42
CA SER A 102 14.16 -13.60 -28.58
C SER A 102 15.51 -13.10 -29.09
N LEU A 103 16.48 -13.06 -28.19
CA LEU A 103 17.89 -12.91 -28.48
C LEU A 103 18.56 -14.29 -28.39
N HIS A 104 19.33 -14.68 -29.40
CA HIS A 104 20.17 -15.85 -29.39
C HIS A 104 21.64 -15.42 -29.28
N LEU A 105 22.26 -15.74 -28.13
CA LEU A 105 23.66 -15.40 -27.85
C LEU A 105 24.52 -16.65 -27.92
N PHE A 106 25.63 -16.59 -28.61
CA PHE A 106 26.52 -17.74 -28.77
C PHE A 106 27.97 -17.34 -28.87
N MET A 107 28.83 -18.23 -28.46
CA MET A 107 30.27 -18.11 -28.64
C MET A 107 30.68 -18.92 -29.89
N PRO A 108 31.37 -18.30 -30.86
CA PRO A 108 31.88 -19.03 -32.03
C PRO A 108 32.74 -20.24 -31.65
N GLN A 109 32.82 -21.25 -32.51
CA GLN A 109 33.65 -22.46 -32.33
C GLN A 109 33.19 -23.39 -31.18
N SER A 110 31.87 -23.70 -31.13
CA SER A 110 31.31 -24.69 -30.21
C SER A 110 31.35 -24.27 -28.70
N GLY A 111 31.23 -22.98 -28.45
CA GLY A 111 31.02 -22.46 -27.11
C GLY A 111 29.56 -22.58 -26.63
N PRO A 112 29.25 -22.13 -25.42
CA PRO A 112 27.88 -22.10 -24.90
C PRO A 112 26.98 -21.19 -25.74
N GLU A 113 25.69 -21.57 -25.80
CA GLU A 113 24.60 -20.80 -26.42
C GLU A 113 23.51 -20.54 -25.40
N LEU A 114 22.93 -19.37 -25.41
CA LEU A 114 21.86 -18.95 -24.51
C LEU A 114 20.78 -18.19 -25.29
N THR A 115 19.54 -18.32 -24.83
CA THR A 115 18.42 -17.60 -25.42
C THR A 115 17.73 -16.75 -24.35
N VAL A 116 17.41 -15.50 -24.68
CA VAL A 116 16.67 -14.56 -23.86
C VAL A 116 15.37 -14.22 -24.57
N SER A 117 14.24 -14.41 -23.88
CA SER A 117 12.94 -13.95 -24.42
C SER A 117 12.81 -12.44 -24.27
N VAL A 118 12.14 -11.81 -25.25
CA VAL A 118 11.87 -10.37 -25.24
C VAL A 118 10.37 -10.13 -25.35
N GLU A 119 9.84 -9.42 -24.39
CA GLU A 119 8.43 -9.02 -24.31
C GLU A 119 8.32 -7.50 -24.18
N GLN A 120 7.12 -6.96 -24.42
CA GLN A 120 6.81 -5.55 -24.22
C GLN A 120 5.53 -5.42 -23.39
N ARG A 121 5.54 -4.52 -22.39
CA ARG A 121 4.38 -4.21 -21.54
C ARG A 121 3.24 -3.60 -22.36
N PRO A 122 1.98 -3.73 -21.90
CA PRO A 122 0.84 -3.04 -22.51
C PRO A 122 0.89 -1.54 -22.23
N ALA A 123 0.28 -0.74 -23.12
CA ALA A 123 0.07 0.70 -22.90
C ALA A 123 -1.02 0.97 -21.84
N VAL A 124 -2.04 0.10 -21.79
CA VAL A 124 -3.06 0.10 -20.75
C VAL A 124 -2.63 -0.90 -19.68
N ALA A 125 -2.38 -0.43 -18.47
CA ALA A 125 -1.94 -1.28 -17.36
C ALA A 125 -3.03 -2.29 -16.97
N ALA A 126 -2.64 -3.44 -16.42
CA ALA A 126 -3.61 -4.35 -15.81
C ALA A 126 -4.32 -3.69 -14.64
N GLN A 127 -3.55 -3.00 -13.79
CA GLN A 127 -4.05 -2.21 -12.67
C GLN A 127 -3.17 -1.00 -12.41
N THR A 128 -3.78 0.13 -12.08
CA THR A 128 -3.08 1.29 -11.51
C THR A 128 -3.42 1.41 -10.03
N LEU A 129 -2.40 1.37 -9.19
CA LEU A 129 -2.51 1.59 -7.75
C LEU A 129 -2.05 3.01 -7.41
N LEU A 130 -2.93 3.81 -6.80
CA LEU A 130 -2.59 5.11 -6.26
C LEU A 130 -2.49 5.05 -4.74
N LEU A 131 -1.36 5.51 -4.20
CA LEU A 131 -1.19 5.79 -2.79
C LEU A 131 -1.32 7.32 -2.61
N TYR A 132 -2.41 7.74 -2.00
CA TYR A 132 -2.70 9.13 -1.69
C TYR A 132 -2.38 9.39 -0.22
N MET A 133 -1.29 10.12 0.06
CA MET A 133 -0.71 10.33 1.39
C MET A 133 -0.65 11.82 1.76
N PRO A 134 -1.81 12.47 2.01
CA PRO A 134 -1.87 13.90 2.31
C PRO A 134 -1.60 14.25 3.78
N GLY A 135 -1.45 13.27 4.67
CA GLY A 135 -1.28 13.48 6.11
C GLY A 135 0.05 14.13 6.46
N ARG A 136 0.09 15.45 6.50
CA ARG A 136 1.29 16.29 6.67
C ARG A 136 2.02 16.06 7.99
N SER A 137 1.29 15.86 9.08
CA SER A 137 1.84 15.53 10.40
C SER A 137 2.39 14.10 10.46
N LEU A 138 2.02 13.23 9.51
CA LEU A 138 2.49 11.86 9.35
C LEU A 138 3.60 11.72 8.29
N ALA A 139 4.08 12.80 7.69
CA ALA A 139 5.00 12.78 6.55
C ALA A 139 6.25 11.91 6.79
N SER A 140 6.84 11.93 7.98
CA SER A 140 8.01 11.10 8.32
C SER A 140 7.69 9.59 8.39
N TYR A 141 6.45 9.22 8.69
CA TYR A 141 6.00 7.84 8.64
C TYR A 141 5.74 7.42 7.19
N PHE A 142 5.17 8.31 6.37
CA PHE A 142 4.97 8.04 4.95
C PHE A 142 6.28 7.91 4.19
N GLU A 143 7.34 8.64 4.54
CA GLU A 143 8.68 8.40 4.00
C GLU A 143 9.12 6.94 4.20
N GLN A 144 8.90 6.39 5.40
CA GLN A 144 9.22 5.00 5.72
C GLN A 144 8.30 4.02 4.98
N ASN A 145 7.01 4.35 4.84
CA ASN A 145 6.05 3.56 4.08
C ASN A 145 6.43 3.53 2.59
N ILE A 146 6.81 4.67 1.99
CA ILE A 146 7.29 4.75 0.61
C ILE A 146 8.55 3.90 0.41
N GLU A 147 9.49 3.91 1.37
CA GLU A 147 10.64 3.00 1.33
C GLU A 147 10.23 1.52 1.45
N GLY A 148 9.15 1.21 2.16
CA GLY A 148 8.51 -0.12 2.15
C GLY A 148 8.03 -0.51 0.76
N ILE A 149 7.31 0.40 0.07
CA ILE A 149 6.84 0.18 -1.30
C ILE A 149 8.03 -0.03 -2.25
N ARG A 150 9.09 0.77 -2.13
CA ARG A 150 10.31 0.61 -2.94
C ARG A 150 10.93 -0.77 -2.81
N ARG A 151 10.91 -1.35 -1.59
CA ARG A 151 11.41 -2.73 -1.36
C ARG A 151 10.52 -3.80 -1.98
N ALA A 152 9.22 -3.53 -2.12
CA ALA A 152 8.28 -4.45 -2.75
C ALA A 152 8.36 -4.46 -4.28
N VAL A 153 8.85 -3.37 -4.88
CA VAL A 153 8.96 -3.25 -6.35
C VAL A 153 10.18 -4.00 -6.85
N ASP A 154 9.93 -5.06 -7.63
CA ASP A 154 10.94 -5.90 -8.26
C ASP A 154 10.54 -6.26 -9.71
N ALA A 155 11.20 -7.26 -10.31
CA ALA A 155 10.93 -7.67 -11.69
C ALA A 155 9.50 -8.21 -11.91
N ASP A 156 8.88 -8.77 -10.87
CA ASP A 156 7.57 -9.40 -10.89
C ASP A 156 6.47 -8.49 -10.32
N THR A 157 6.83 -7.55 -9.46
CA THR A 157 5.92 -6.60 -8.80
C THR A 157 6.20 -5.17 -9.28
N PRO A 158 5.23 -4.47 -9.86
CA PRO A 158 3.80 -4.76 -10.01
C PRO A 158 3.42 -5.57 -11.28
N GLY A 159 4.34 -6.27 -11.94
CA GLY A 159 4.06 -6.98 -13.18
C GLY A 159 3.66 -6.04 -14.32
N ASP A 160 2.44 -6.15 -14.84
CA ASP A 160 1.86 -5.21 -15.82
C ASP A 160 1.03 -4.10 -15.17
N GLY A 161 1.09 -3.97 -13.84
CA GLY A 161 0.51 -2.88 -13.09
C GLY A 161 1.43 -1.66 -13.00
N ARG A 162 0.90 -0.57 -12.43
CA ARG A 162 1.63 0.69 -12.17
C ARG A 162 1.37 1.18 -10.75
N ILE A 163 2.37 1.74 -10.09
CA ILE A 163 2.27 2.28 -8.73
C ILE A 163 2.55 3.77 -8.77
N PHE A 164 1.58 4.56 -8.34
CA PHE A 164 1.70 6.01 -8.18
C PHE A 164 1.58 6.39 -6.72
N VAL A 165 2.38 7.36 -6.32
CA VAL A 165 2.34 7.94 -4.98
C VAL A 165 2.10 9.43 -5.14
N CYS A 166 1.03 9.93 -4.51
CA CYS A 166 0.83 11.35 -4.28
C CYS A 166 1.12 11.63 -2.80
N TRP A 167 2.22 12.31 -2.54
CA TRP A 167 2.70 12.59 -1.20
C TRP A 167 2.81 14.09 -0.94
N GLN A 168 2.35 14.52 0.23
CA GLN A 168 2.51 15.90 0.67
C GLN A 168 3.54 15.98 1.80
N PRO A 169 4.77 16.50 1.54
CA PRO A 169 5.79 16.66 2.57
C PRO A 169 5.36 17.56 3.72
N ALA A 170 5.94 17.34 4.90
CA ALA A 170 5.64 18.12 6.09
C ALA A 170 5.80 19.63 5.85
N ASN A 171 4.84 20.43 6.34
CA ASN A 171 4.85 21.89 6.28
C ASN A 171 4.90 22.51 4.87
N GLN A 172 4.65 21.71 3.82
CA GLN A 172 4.57 22.22 2.44
C GLN A 172 3.11 22.32 1.99
N ARG A 173 2.86 23.21 1.04
CA ARG A 173 1.57 23.34 0.34
C ARG A 173 1.61 22.63 -1.02
N THR A 174 2.71 21.99 -1.32
CA THR A 174 2.90 21.22 -2.53
C THR A 174 2.64 19.74 -2.26
N ALA A 175 2.01 19.06 -3.20
CA ALA A 175 1.96 17.62 -3.26
C ALA A 175 2.70 17.13 -4.50
N GLU A 176 3.43 16.03 -4.36
CA GLU A 176 4.25 15.44 -5.42
C GLU A 176 3.60 14.14 -5.89
N LEU A 177 3.28 14.05 -7.17
CA LEU A 177 2.84 12.81 -7.81
C LEU A 177 4.02 12.20 -8.55
N PHE A 178 4.37 10.97 -8.22
CA PHE A 178 5.43 10.22 -8.87
C PHE A 178 5.07 8.74 -9.02
N GLU A 179 5.68 8.09 -9.99
CA GLU A 179 5.57 6.66 -10.23
C GLU A 179 6.76 5.93 -9.63
N LEU A 180 6.51 4.78 -8.99
CA LEU A 180 7.52 3.81 -8.58
C LEU A 180 7.47 2.62 -9.52
N TYR A 181 8.59 2.27 -10.13
CA TYR A 181 8.68 1.19 -11.11
C TYR A 181 10.00 0.45 -10.99
N TYR A 182 10.01 -0.80 -11.43
CA TYR A 182 11.25 -1.56 -11.54
C TYR A 182 12.04 -1.13 -12.77
N ASP A 183 13.28 -0.68 -12.56
CA ASP A 183 14.22 -0.38 -13.63
C ASP A 183 15.15 -1.58 -13.85
N PRO A 184 15.03 -2.29 -14.99
CA PRO A 184 15.87 -3.44 -15.28
C PRO A 184 17.34 -3.07 -15.50
N ASN A 185 17.66 -1.79 -15.77
CA ASN A 185 19.04 -1.35 -15.95
C ASN A 185 19.80 -1.25 -14.63
N SER A 186 19.13 -0.84 -13.57
CA SER A 186 19.69 -0.77 -12.22
C SER A 186 19.33 -1.98 -11.35
N ALA A 187 18.44 -2.86 -11.84
CA ALA A 187 17.85 -3.99 -11.11
C ALA A 187 17.27 -3.56 -9.75
N SER A 188 16.59 -2.43 -9.71
CA SER A 188 16.04 -1.82 -8.50
C SER A 188 14.83 -0.96 -8.80
N CYS A 189 14.09 -0.60 -7.74
CA CYS A 189 13.01 0.37 -7.84
C CYS A 189 13.57 1.75 -8.22
N ALA A 190 12.99 2.38 -9.21
CA ALA A 190 13.25 3.74 -9.65
C ALA A 190 12.02 4.64 -9.46
N THR A 191 12.22 5.94 -9.55
CA THR A 191 11.16 6.95 -9.45
C THR A 191 11.08 7.76 -10.73
N ARG A 192 9.87 7.96 -11.24
CA ARG A 192 9.59 8.91 -12.29
C ARG A 192 8.69 10.02 -11.73
N GLU A 193 9.20 11.23 -11.70
CA GLU A 193 8.39 12.41 -11.37
C GLU A 193 7.31 12.60 -12.45
N VAL A 194 6.06 12.81 -12.01
CA VAL A 194 4.91 13.02 -12.90
C VAL A 194 4.47 14.46 -12.82
N LYS A 195 4.11 14.92 -11.62
CA LYS A 195 3.59 16.28 -11.43
C LYS A 195 3.80 16.79 -10.02
N THR A 196 3.99 18.10 -9.89
CA THR A 196 3.94 18.82 -8.61
C THR A 196 2.70 19.71 -8.59
N TYR A 197 1.84 19.53 -7.61
CA TYR A 197 0.68 20.36 -7.34
C TYR A 197 1.07 21.46 -6.35
N THR A 198 1.01 22.72 -6.78
CA THR A 198 1.25 23.87 -5.92
C THR A 198 -0.06 24.27 -5.22
N GLU A 199 0.03 24.74 -3.96
CA GLU A 199 -1.14 25.11 -3.15
C GLU A 199 -2.19 23.98 -3.00
N PHE A 200 -1.73 22.71 -2.96
CA PHE A 200 -2.58 21.54 -2.80
C PHE A 200 -3.28 21.57 -1.43
N ASN A 201 -4.58 21.34 -1.43
CA ASN A 201 -5.40 21.25 -0.22
C ASN A 201 -6.14 19.91 -0.19
N ALA A 202 -5.69 19.00 0.67
CA ALA A 202 -6.31 17.67 0.87
C ALA A 202 -7.76 17.76 1.40
N GLY A 203 -8.15 18.84 2.05
CA GLY A 203 -9.51 19.10 2.50
C GLY A 203 -10.40 19.78 1.46
N ASP A 204 -9.95 19.88 0.21
CA ASP A 204 -10.73 20.47 -0.89
C ASP A 204 -11.12 19.39 -1.91
N PRO A 205 -12.42 19.02 -2.01
CA PRO A 205 -12.88 17.96 -2.89
C PRO A 205 -12.50 18.15 -4.36
N GLU A 206 -12.44 19.40 -4.85
CA GLU A 206 -12.06 19.69 -6.23
C GLU A 206 -10.58 19.40 -6.49
N SER A 207 -9.71 19.72 -5.53
CA SER A 207 -8.27 19.39 -5.62
C SER A 207 -8.05 17.88 -5.68
N VAL A 208 -8.77 17.12 -4.86
CA VAL A 208 -8.68 15.66 -4.80
C VAL A 208 -9.28 15.00 -6.05
N HIS A 209 -10.46 15.46 -6.49
CA HIS A 209 -11.07 15.00 -7.74
C HIS A 209 -10.14 15.24 -8.94
N THR A 210 -9.54 16.44 -9.04
CA THR A 210 -8.60 16.77 -10.12
C THR A 210 -7.40 15.81 -10.14
N LEU A 211 -6.79 15.54 -8.97
CA LEU A 211 -5.69 14.58 -8.85
C LEU A 211 -6.09 13.20 -9.38
N PHE A 212 -7.25 12.70 -8.96
CA PHE A 212 -7.71 11.36 -9.34
C PHE A 212 -8.11 11.28 -10.82
N ALA A 213 -8.74 12.30 -11.36
CA ALA A 213 -9.08 12.37 -12.79
C ALA A 213 -7.83 12.39 -13.68
N GLU A 214 -6.83 13.20 -13.32
CA GLU A 214 -5.56 13.28 -14.05
C GLU A 214 -4.77 11.98 -14.00
N LEU A 215 -4.90 11.20 -12.93
CA LEU A 215 -4.26 9.88 -12.82
C LEU A 215 -4.72 8.93 -13.94
N ALA A 216 -6.02 8.92 -14.27
CA ALA A 216 -6.54 8.05 -15.32
C ALA A 216 -5.99 8.39 -16.71
N ASP A 217 -5.73 9.67 -16.96
CA ASP A 217 -5.10 10.14 -18.20
C ASP A 217 -3.62 9.76 -18.26
N GLU A 218 -2.91 9.88 -17.12
CA GLU A 218 -1.48 9.53 -17.01
C GLU A 218 -1.23 8.02 -16.99
N ALA A 219 -2.14 7.27 -16.39
CA ALA A 219 -1.98 5.84 -16.13
C ALA A 219 -3.27 5.05 -16.43
N PRO A 220 -3.70 5.00 -17.70
CA PRO A 220 -4.88 4.23 -18.08
C PRO A 220 -4.71 2.76 -17.72
N ALA A 221 -5.72 2.17 -17.09
CA ALA A 221 -5.70 0.79 -16.62
C ALA A 221 -7.07 0.12 -16.77
N LEU A 222 -7.08 -1.22 -16.68
CA LEU A 222 -8.30 -2.02 -16.65
C LEU A 222 -8.94 -2.01 -15.25
N SER A 223 -8.15 -1.78 -14.22
CA SER A 223 -8.50 -1.81 -12.81
C SER A 223 -7.79 -0.69 -12.06
N TYR A 224 -8.42 -0.15 -11.01
CA TYR A 224 -7.82 0.90 -10.19
C TYR A 224 -7.95 0.56 -8.71
N GLY A 225 -6.82 0.64 -7.98
CA GLY A 225 -6.77 0.54 -6.53
C GLY A 225 -6.39 1.88 -5.90
N LEU A 226 -6.95 2.18 -4.73
CA LEU A 226 -6.66 3.39 -3.97
C LEU A 226 -6.25 3.05 -2.54
N ILE A 227 -5.16 3.64 -2.08
CA ILE A 227 -4.77 3.66 -0.67
C ILE A 227 -4.81 5.12 -0.23
N ILE A 228 -5.54 5.41 0.84
CA ILE A 228 -5.53 6.72 1.49
C ILE A 228 -4.80 6.58 2.81
N GLY A 229 -3.75 7.39 3.01
CA GLY A 229 -3.01 7.47 4.26
C GLY A 229 -3.10 8.87 4.84
N CYS A 230 -3.88 9.04 5.89
CA CYS A 230 -4.03 10.30 6.60
C CYS A 230 -4.47 10.07 8.05
N HIS A 231 -5.15 11.03 8.65
CA HIS A 231 -5.83 10.86 9.94
C HIS A 231 -7.33 10.60 9.71
N GLY A 232 -7.87 9.54 10.35
CA GLY A 232 -9.26 9.14 10.25
C GLY A 232 -10.08 9.48 11.51
N LYS A 233 -11.33 9.88 11.28
CA LYS A 233 -12.37 10.11 12.31
C LYS A 233 -13.71 9.47 11.92
N ALA A 234 -13.69 8.48 11.05
CA ALA A 234 -14.89 7.89 10.46
C ALA A 234 -15.78 8.96 9.80
N TRP A 235 -17.10 8.88 10.04
CA TRP A 235 -18.13 9.77 9.49
C TRP A 235 -18.20 11.16 10.16
N VAL A 236 -17.48 11.38 11.27
CA VAL A 236 -17.60 12.62 12.06
C VAL A 236 -17.22 13.83 11.22
N PRO A 237 -18.13 14.81 11.06
CA PRO A 237 -17.87 15.95 10.20
C PRO A 237 -16.58 16.70 10.56
N ALA A 238 -15.86 17.18 9.56
CA ALA A 238 -14.67 17.99 9.74
C ALA A 238 -14.93 19.20 10.65
N SER A 239 -16.13 19.78 10.57
CA SER A 239 -16.57 20.89 11.42
C SER A 239 -16.77 20.52 12.89
N ALA A 240 -17.02 19.26 13.22
CA ALA A 240 -17.32 18.81 14.58
C ALA A 240 -16.07 18.59 15.45
N GLY A 241 -14.88 18.62 14.85
CA GLY A 241 -13.60 18.39 15.55
C GLY A 241 -12.59 19.52 15.42
N THR A 242 -12.88 20.55 14.64
CA THR A 242 -11.88 21.53 14.21
C THR A 242 -12.47 22.95 14.13
N LEU A 243 -11.59 23.92 13.90
CA LEU A 243 -12.00 25.27 13.50
C LEU A 243 -12.85 25.19 12.21
N ALA A 244 -14.11 25.62 12.30
CA ALA A 244 -14.89 25.85 11.09
C ALA A 244 -14.06 26.67 10.09
N ARG A 245 -14.09 26.33 8.80
CA ARG A 245 -13.36 27.06 7.75
C ARG A 245 -13.55 28.57 7.94
N GLY A 246 -12.50 29.29 8.32
CA GLY A 246 -12.52 30.73 8.57
C GLY A 246 -12.90 31.15 10.01
N ALA A 247 -13.15 30.25 10.95
CA ALA A 247 -13.36 30.59 12.35
C ALA A 247 -12.02 30.78 13.07
N LEU A 248 -11.90 31.88 13.83
CA LEU A 248 -10.69 32.18 14.61
C LEU A 248 -10.60 31.44 15.96
N GLN A 249 -11.63 30.69 16.32
CA GLN A 249 -11.72 29.93 17.58
C GLN A 249 -12.43 28.58 17.36
N PRO A 250 -11.98 27.46 17.98
CA PRO A 250 -12.70 26.19 18.00
C PRO A 250 -14.07 26.34 18.67
N SER A 251 -15.07 25.53 18.26
CA SER A 251 -16.26 25.33 19.07
C SER A 251 -15.83 24.75 20.42
N ASP A 252 -16.24 25.37 21.53
CA ASP A 252 -15.90 24.90 22.89
C ASP A 252 -16.25 23.41 23.05
N GLY A 253 -15.25 22.60 23.45
CA GLY A 253 -15.38 21.18 23.75
C GLY A 253 -15.04 20.17 22.64
N ALA A 254 -15.03 20.55 21.35
CA ALA A 254 -14.72 19.59 20.26
C ALA A 254 -13.21 19.28 20.21
N LYS A 255 -12.36 20.26 20.41
CA LYS A 255 -10.91 20.09 20.44
C LYS A 255 -10.43 19.25 21.63
N GLU A 256 -11.09 19.37 22.78
CA GLU A 256 -10.80 18.60 23.98
C GLU A 256 -11.15 17.11 23.82
N TYR A 257 -12.21 16.80 23.07
CA TYR A 257 -12.68 15.43 22.86
C TYR A 257 -11.68 14.56 22.09
N TRP A 258 -11.04 15.13 21.06
CA TRP A 258 -10.05 14.43 20.21
C TRP A 258 -8.60 14.61 20.66
N GLN A 259 -8.34 15.00 21.92
CA GLN A 259 -6.98 15.17 22.43
C GLN A 259 -6.39 13.84 22.90
N PRO A 260 -5.25 13.41 22.33
CA PRO A 260 -4.52 12.28 22.88
C PRO A 260 -4.11 12.53 24.35
N ALA A 261 -4.10 11.47 25.14
CA ALA A 261 -3.64 11.54 26.54
C ALA A 261 -2.15 11.92 26.60
N PRO A 262 -1.71 12.58 27.67
CA PRO A 262 -0.29 12.91 27.83
C PRO A 262 0.62 11.68 27.75
N GLY A 263 1.66 11.74 26.93
CA GLY A 263 2.61 10.65 26.72
C GLY A 263 2.09 9.49 25.88
N ALA A 264 0.97 9.66 25.20
CA ALA A 264 0.46 8.67 24.25
C ALA A 264 1.43 8.45 23.08
N TYR A 265 1.47 7.21 22.58
CA TYR A 265 2.17 6.90 21.35
C TYR A 265 1.39 7.42 20.14
N PRO A 266 2.06 7.78 19.05
CA PRO A 266 1.41 8.34 17.88
C PRO A 266 0.56 7.28 17.15
N THR A 267 -0.66 7.72 16.78
CA THR A 267 -1.60 6.96 15.95
C THR A 267 -2.06 7.83 14.78
N ARG A 268 -2.84 7.26 13.85
CA ARG A 268 -3.43 7.97 12.72
C ARG A 268 -4.86 8.45 13.00
N SER A 269 -5.17 8.82 14.24
CA SER A 269 -6.54 9.17 14.66
C SER A 269 -6.87 10.65 14.64
N PHE A 270 -5.90 11.53 14.78
CA PHE A 270 -6.13 12.98 14.83
C PHE A 270 -4.91 13.77 14.37
N GLY A 271 -5.13 14.80 13.56
CA GLY A 271 -4.10 15.71 13.07
C GLY A 271 -4.59 16.55 11.89
N ASP A 272 -3.72 17.38 11.35
CA ASP A 272 -3.90 18.15 10.11
C ASP A 272 -5.17 19.02 10.06
N SER A 273 -5.56 19.57 11.22
CA SER A 273 -6.73 20.44 11.35
C SER A 273 -6.77 21.54 10.26
N GLY A 274 -7.91 21.63 9.56
CA GLY A 274 -8.12 22.55 8.44
C GLY A 274 -7.77 21.96 7.06
N TYR A 275 -7.33 20.70 7.01
CA TYR A 275 -7.09 19.92 5.79
C TYR A 275 -7.93 18.63 5.76
N GLU A 276 -8.95 18.58 6.60
CA GLU A 276 -9.87 17.46 6.71
C GLU A 276 -10.98 17.58 5.66
N MET A 277 -11.42 16.44 5.15
CA MET A 277 -12.55 16.31 4.21
C MET A 277 -13.64 15.46 4.87
N ASP A 278 -14.90 15.81 4.66
CA ASP A 278 -16.01 14.96 5.06
C ASP A 278 -16.08 13.71 4.19
N ILE A 279 -16.48 12.58 4.77
CA ILE A 279 -16.57 11.31 4.04
C ILE A 279 -17.54 11.38 2.86
N THR A 280 -18.61 12.16 2.99
CA THR A 280 -19.57 12.42 1.90
C THR A 280 -18.93 13.19 0.74
N GLU A 281 -18.06 14.16 1.03
CA GLU A 281 -17.32 14.91 0.02
C GLU A 281 -16.32 14.02 -0.73
N LEU A 282 -15.66 13.12 -0.01
CA LEU A 282 -14.78 12.11 -0.62
C LEU A 282 -15.59 11.16 -1.52
N ALA A 283 -16.72 10.65 -1.02
CA ALA A 283 -17.60 9.77 -1.79
C ALA A 283 -18.11 10.43 -3.08
N ASP A 284 -18.50 11.69 -3.02
CA ASP A 284 -18.94 12.46 -4.18
C ASP A 284 -17.79 12.70 -5.17
N ALA A 285 -16.59 13.04 -4.68
CA ALA A 285 -15.42 13.22 -5.53
C ALA A 285 -15.02 11.93 -6.27
N LEU A 286 -15.12 10.77 -5.60
CA LEU A 286 -14.89 9.46 -6.21
C LEU A 286 -15.98 9.08 -7.21
N ALA A 287 -17.26 9.33 -6.88
CA ALA A 287 -18.39 9.01 -7.75
C ALA A 287 -18.42 9.85 -9.04
N ALA A 288 -17.80 11.03 -9.03
CA ALA A 288 -17.72 11.92 -10.20
C ALA A 288 -16.62 11.51 -11.20
N LEU A 289 -15.77 10.53 -10.88
CA LEU A 289 -14.71 10.08 -11.76
C LEU A 289 -15.26 9.28 -12.95
N PRO A 290 -14.59 9.29 -14.12
CA PRO A 290 -14.99 8.49 -15.29
C PRO A 290 -14.68 6.99 -15.14
N TYR A 291 -14.10 6.59 -14.02
CA TYR A 291 -13.78 5.21 -13.66
C TYR A 291 -14.11 4.96 -12.18
N ARG A 292 -14.10 3.71 -11.75
CA ARG A 292 -14.37 3.30 -10.39
C ARG A 292 -13.12 2.63 -9.81
N PHE A 293 -12.86 2.82 -8.53
CA PHE A 293 -11.84 2.04 -7.83
C PHE A 293 -12.44 0.68 -7.43
N ASP A 294 -11.73 -0.39 -7.75
CA ASP A 294 -12.10 -1.75 -7.37
C ASP A 294 -11.92 -1.96 -5.85
N PHE A 295 -10.95 -1.26 -5.27
CA PHE A 295 -10.81 -1.22 -3.82
C PHE A 295 -10.25 0.11 -3.32
N LEU A 296 -10.58 0.39 -2.06
CA LEU A 296 -10.03 1.47 -1.24
C LEU A 296 -9.49 0.88 0.05
N LEU A 297 -8.20 1.09 0.34
CA LEU A 297 -7.60 0.80 1.63
C LEU A 297 -7.42 2.10 2.40
N PHE A 298 -8.00 2.18 3.60
CA PHE A 298 -7.75 3.25 4.54
C PHE A 298 -6.60 2.88 5.47
N ASP A 299 -5.47 3.52 5.32
CA ASP A 299 -4.37 3.51 6.29
C ASP A 299 -4.59 4.65 7.31
N ASP A 300 -5.80 4.65 7.88
CA ASP A 300 -6.39 5.65 8.75
C ASP A 300 -7.16 4.99 9.90
N CYS A 301 -7.31 5.69 11.02
CA CYS A 301 -8.06 5.18 12.19
C CYS A 301 -9.57 5.22 11.98
N PHE A 302 -10.29 4.25 12.55
CA PHE A 302 -11.76 4.21 12.69
C PHE A 302 -12.58 4.08 11.41
N MET A 303 -11.97 3.86 10.26
CA MET A 303 -12.67 3.88 8.97
C MET A 303 -13.53 2.63 8.71
N ALA A 304 -13.34 1.50 9.46
CA ALA A 304 -14.27 0.37 9.46
C ALA A 304 -15.51 0.67 10.34
N ASN A 305 -16.24 1.67 9.93
CA ASN A 305 -17.43 2.20 10.57
C ASN A 305 -18.58 2.22 9.57
N ILE A 306 -19.76 1.73 9.97
CA ILE A 306 -20.86 1.50 9.02
C ILE A 306 -21.40 2.79 8.39
N GLU A 307 -21.42 3.90 9.13
CA GLU A 307 -21.85 5.20 8.62
C GLU A 307 -20.90 5.67 7.50
N THR A 308 -19.59 5.47 7.67
CA THR A 308 -18.56 5.75 6.68
C THR A 308 -18.68 4.86 5.43
N LEU A 309 -18.80 3.54 5.65
CA LEU A 309 -18.89 2.57 4.55
C LEU A 309 -20.17 2.77 3.72
N TYR A 310 -21.28 3.13 4.38
CA TYR A 310 -22.54 3.39 3.68
C TYR A 310 -22.42 4.54 2.67
N ASP A 311 -21.70 5.60 3.00
CA ASP A 311 -21.48 6.72 2.09
C ASP A 311 -20.60 6.32 0.89
N LEU A 312 -19.62 5.48 1.09
CA LEU A 312 -18.68 5.04 0.04
C LEU A 312 -19.21 3.92 -0.88
N ARG A 313 -20.34 3.24 -0.53
CA ARG A 313 -20.81 2.03 -1.20
C ARG A 313 -21.09 2.16 -2.70
N ALA A 314 -21.39 3.37 -3.15
CA ALA A 314 -21.62 3.63 -4.56
C ALA A 314 -20.34 3.98 -5.34
N SER A 315 -19.24 4.24 -4.64
CA SER A 315 -18.03 4.82 -5.23
C SER A 315 -16.88 3.83 -5.39
N VAL A 316 -16.85 2.77 -4.57
CA VAL A 316 -15.81 1.73 -4.58
C VAL A 316 -16.42 0.34 -4.41
N ASP A 317 -15.75 -0.72 -4.87
CA ASP A 317 -16.28 -2.08 -4.79
C ASP A 317 -15.91 -2.81 -3.48
N HIS A 318 -14.71 -2.53 -2.96
CA HIS A 318 -14.23 -3.09 -1.69
C HIS A 318 -13.57 -2.02 -0.83
N VAL A 319 -13.67 -2.15 0.50
CA VAL A 319 -12.95 -1.29 1.43
C VAL A 319 -12.20 -2.14 2.45
N ILE A 320 -10.90 -1.85 2.65
CA ILE A 320 -10.09 -2.39 3.74
C ILE A 320 -9.89 -1.27 4.75
N ALA A 321 -10.28 -1.50 6.01
CA ALA A 321 -10.20 -0.47 7.04
C ALA A 321 -10.11 -1.06 8.46
N SER A 322 -9.66 -0.25 9.41
CA SER A 322 -9.61 -0.59 10.83
C SER A 322 -10.79 0.01 11.61
N PRO A 323 -11.42 -0.74 12.53
CA PRO A 323 -12.45 -0.20 13.43
C PRO A 323 -11.85 0.61 14.59
N CYS A 324 -10.54 0.51 14.85
CA CYS A 324 -9.84 1.19 15.92
C CYS A 324 -8.71 2.08 15.40
N GLU A 325 -7.91 2.61 16.33
CA GLU A 325 -6.72 3.37 15.97
C GLU A 325 -5.65 2.46 15.35
N ILE A 326 -5.03 2.96 14.27
CA ILE A 326 -3.83 2.39 13.66
C ILE A 326 -2.61 3.14 14.22
N MET A 327 -1.55 2.40 14.60
CA MET A 327 -0.29 3.02 14.98
C MET A 327 0.28 3.86 13.82
N ALA A 328 1.01 4.92 14.11
CA ALA A 328 1.49 5.85 13.08
C ALA A 328 2.37 5.19 12.00
N ASP A 329 3.03 4.06 12.33
CA ASP A 329 3.79 3.26 11.35
C ASP A 329 2.93 2.71 10.21
N GLY A 330 1.63 2.46 10.43
CA GLY A 330 0.64 2.04 9.44
C GLY A 330 0.79 0.60 8.96
N PHE A 331 0.59 0.38 7.67
CA PHE A 331 0.64 -0.94 7.04
C PHE A 331 2.05 -1.40 6.66
N PRO A 332 2.31 -2.72 6.62
CA PRO A 332 3.58 -3.28 6.13
C PRO A 332 3.62 -3.26 4.59
N TYR A 333 3.91 -2.11 4.00
CA TYR A 333 3.82 -1.90 2.54
C TYR A 333 4.69 -2.86 1.72
N ASP A 334 5.84 -3.27 2.25
CA ASP A 334 6.70 -4.28 1.62
C ASP A 334 6.06 -5.67 1.52
N ARG A 335 5.05 -5.97 2.36
CA ARG A 335 4.31 -7.24 2.37
C ARG A 335 2.98 -7.15 1.63
N ILE A 336 2.27 -6.01 1.74
CA ILE A 336 0.93 -5.86 1.17
C ILE A 336 0.95 -5.51 -0.32
N ILE A 337 1.94 -4.73 -0.79
CA ILE A 337 2.00 -4.35 -2.21
C ILE A 337 2.01 -5.57 -3.15
N PRO A 338 2.74 -6.67 -2.89
CA PRO A 338 2.67 -7.86 -3.74
C PRO A 338 1.29 -8.53 -3.77
N GLN A 339 0.41 -8.29 -2.78
CA GLN A 339 -0.92 -8.91 -2.64
C GLN A 339 -2.05 -8.09 -3.28
N MET A 340 -1.77 -6.89 -3.82
CA MET A 340 -2.80 -5.93 -4.24
C MET A 340 -3.15 -5.99 -5.74
N TRP A 341 -2.68 -7.00 -6.46
CA TRP A 341 -2.81 -7.05 -7.93
C TRP A 341 -3.97 -7.92 -8.41
N THR A 342 -4.66 -8.58 -7.48
CA THR A 342 -5.90 -9.32 -7.75
C THR A 342 -6.90 -9.06 -6.62
N LEU A 343 -8.19 -8.99 -6.93
CA LEU A 343 -9.24 -8.79 -5.92
C LEU A 343 -9.37 -9.99 -4.98
N ASP A 344 -9.04 -11.20 -5.46
CA ASP A 344 -9.09 -12.43 -4.66
C ASP A 344 -8.07 -12.42 -3.50
N ASP A 345 -7.02 -11.60 -3.61
CA ASP A 345 -5.94 -11.52 -2.62
C ASP A 345 -6.14 -10.41 -1.56
N LEU A 346 -7.22 -9.62 -1.62
CA LEU A 346 -7.47 -8.54 -0.64
C LEU A 346 -7.57 -9.05 0.81
N GLY A 347 -8.01 -10.28 1.03
CA GLY A 347 -7.97 -10.93 2.34
C GLY A 347 -6.53 -11.14 2.85
N ALA A 348 -5.57 -11.38 1.95
CA ALA A 348 -4.16 -11.49 2.31
C ALA A 348 -3.58 -10.16 2.80
N VAL A 349 -4.05 -9.03 2.27
CA VAL A 349 -3.70 -7.68 2.77
C VAL A 349 -4.12 -7.52 4.23
N CYS A 350 -5.35 -7.93 4.57
CA CYS A 350 -5.83 -7.92 5.96
C CYS A 350 -4.97 -8.83 6.85
N TYR A 351 -4.60 -10.02 6.35
CA TYR A 351 -3.75 -10.94 7.08
C TYR A 351 -2.35 -10.37 7.35
N GLU A 352 -1.69 -9.77 6.38
CA GLU A 352 -0.35 -9.20 6.55
C GLU A 352 -0.35 -8.01 7.53
N PHE A 353 -1.40 -7.17 7.51
CA PHE A 353 -1.56 -6.11 8.51
C PHE A 353 -1.71 -6.70 9.92
N TRP A 354 -2.63 -7.65 10.13
CA TRP A 354 -2.84 -8.29 11.41
C TRP A 354 -1.58 -9.03 11.88
N ASN A 355 -0.92 -9.77 10.98
CA ASN A 355 0.28 -10.54 11.28
C ASN A 355 1.44 -9.64 11.74
N LEU A 356 1.59 -8.46 11.11
CA LEU A 356 2.57 -7.48 11.59
C LEU A 356 2.34 -7.18 13.06
N TYR A 357 1.16 -6.71 13.44
CA TYR A 357 0.88 -6.25 14.80
C TYR A 357 0.77 -7.40 15.81
N GLN A 358 0.30 -8.56 15.40
CA GLN A 358 0.20 -9.74 16.27
C GLN A 358 1.56 -10.34 16.59
N ASN A 359 2.44 -10.46 15.60
CA ASN A 359 3.65 -11.28 15.70
C ASN A 359 4.96 -10.50 15.51
N ASP A 360 5.01 -9.54 14.59
CA ASP A 360 6.26 -8.98 14.07
C ASP A 360 6.49 -7.53 14.49
N TYR A 361 5.45 -6.83 14.96
CA TYR A 361 5.57 -5.43 15.27
C TYR A 361 6.53 -5.20 16.43
N ALA A 362 7.67 -4.62 16.12
CA ALA A 362 8.66 -4.19 17.07
C ALA A 362 9.14 -2.80 16.69
N SER A 363 8.47 -1.78 17.21
CA SER A 363 9.04 -0.45 17.25
C SER A 363 10.31 -0.46 18.10
N THR A 364 11.26 0.41 17.77
CA THR A 364 12.48 0.63 18.61
C THR A 364 12.15 1.10 20.01
N ILE A 365 10.94 1.63 20.24
CA ILE A 365 10.52 2.28 21.48
C ILE A 365 9.48 1.46 22.24
N TYR A 366 8.56 0.76 21.52
CA TYR A 366 7.46 0.02 22.13
C TYR A 366 6.99 -1.15 21.23
N ARG A 367 6.34 -2.13 21.85
CA ARG A 367 5.61 -3.19 21.17
C ARG A 367 4.14 -3.03 21.49
N MET A 368 3.31 -2.83 20.46
CA MET A 368 1.87 -2.76 20.58
C MET A 368 1.23 -3.83 19.71
N GLN A 369 0.64 -4.84 20.34
CA GLN A 369 -0.22 -5.81 19.66
C GLN A 369 -1.60 -5.18 19.46
N SER A 370 -1.68 -4.25 18.50
CA SER A 370 -2.86 -3.42 18.22
C SER A 370 -3.14 -3.40 16.73
N GLY A 371 -3.70 -4.49 16.22
CA GLY A 371 -4.02 -4.65 14.80
C GLY A 371 -5.43 -5.22 14.63
N CYS A 372 -6.37 -4.36 14.29
CA CYS A 372 -7.74 -4.73 13.94
C CYS A 372 -7.99 -4.30 12.50
N ILE A 373 -8.59 -5.18 11.69
CA ILE A 373 -8.78 -4.93 10.26
C ILE A 373 -9.99 -5.68 9.75
N THR A 374 -10.67 -5.10 8.76
CA THR A 374 -11.82 -5.70 8.09
C THR A 374 -11.80 -5.36 6.60
N LEU A 375 -12.17 -6.34 5.77
CA LEU A 375 -12.54 -6.16 4.37
C LEU A 375 -14.06 -6.04 4.27
N ALA A 376 -14.53 -4.99 3.59
CA ALA A 376 -15.94 -4.78 3.28
C ALA A 376 -16.21 -5.00 1.78
N VAL A 377 -17.27 -5.75 1.47
CA VAL A 377 -17.83 -5.94 0.12
C VAL A 377 -18.97 -4.96 -0.05
N MET A 378 -18.74 -3.87 -0.79
CA MET A 378 -19.61 -2.71 -0.79
C MET A 378 -20.96 -2.97 -1.46
N SER A 379 -21.06 -3.93 -2.38
CA SER A 379 -22.31 -4.33 -3.02
C SER A 379 -23.35 -4.92 -2.05
N GLU A 380 -22.92 -5.40 -0.87
CA GLU A 380 -23.79 -6.02 0.14
C GLU A 380 -24.30 -5.00 1.20
N ILE A 381 -23.78 -3.77 1.21
CA ILE A 381 -24.10 -2.77 2.24
C ILE A 381 -25.58 -2.33 2.20
N ASP A 382 -26.18 -2.20 1.00
CA ASP A 382 -27.60 -1.83 0.89
C ASP A 382 -28.51 -2.94 1.45
N ARG A 383 -28.17 -4.21 1.24
CA ARG A 383 -28.90 -5.35 1.82
C ARG A 383 -28.80 -5.36 3.35
N LEU A 384 -27.63 -5.01 3.89
CA LEU A 384 -27.42 -4.85 5.33
C LEU A 384 -28.27 -3.67 5.89
N ALA A 385 -28.34 -2.55 5.15
CA ALA A 385 -29.19 -1.42 5.55
C ALA A 385 -30.69 -1.78 5.57
N ASP A 386 -31.15 -2.61 4.63
CA ASP A 386 -32.55 -3.05 4.59
C ASP A 386 -32.93 -3.93 5.79
N VAL A 387 -32.08 -4.84 6.21
CA VAL A 387 -32.34 -5.64 7.42
C VAL A 387 -32.25 -4.77 8.67
N MET A 388 -31.31 -3.84 8.75
CA MET A 388 -31.20 -2.89 9.86
C MET A 388 -32.46 -2.00 9.97
N ARG A 389 -33.03 -1.54 8.84
CA ARG A 389 -34.29 -0.78 8.83
C ARG A 389 -35.43 -1.60 9.46
N ARG A 390 -35.52 -2.88 9.18
CA ARG A 390 -36.54 -3.77 9.76
C ARG A 390 -36.28 -3.98 11.25
N ILE A 391 -35.05 -4.17 11.66
CA ILE A 391 -34.65 -4.26 13.07
C ILE A 391 -35.02 -2.96 13.79
N ASN A 392 -34.75 -1.79 13.24
CA ASN A 392 -35.05 -0.50 13.86
C ASN A 392 -36.55 -0.22 14.01
N ARG A 393 -37.40 -0.86 13.23
CA ARG A 393 -38.87 -0.82 13.38
C ARG A 393 -39.39 -1.74 14.48
N THR A 394 -38.60 -2.66 15.02
CA THR A 394 -38.98 -3.46 16.19
C THR A 394 -38.77 -2.66 17.48
N PRO A 395 -39.57 -2.94 18.53
CA PRO A 395 -39.27 -2.38 19.85
C PRO A 395 -37.85 -2.75 20.28
N ALA A 396 -37.07 -1.75 20.70
CA ALA A 396 -35.73 -1.99 21.20
C ALA A 396 -35.78 -2.74 22.54
N ALA A 397 -34.99 -3.77 22.71
CA ALA A 397 -34.74 -4.37 24.01
C ALA A 397 -33.99 -3.36 24.89
N GLU A 398 -34.22 -3.43 26.20
CA GLU A 398 -33.42 -2.63 27.16
C GLU A 398 -32.01 -3.19 27.24
N TYR A 399 -31.02 -2.32 27.06
CA TYR A 399 -29.61 -2.65 27.23
C TYR A 399 -28.85 -1.45 27.83
N ASP A 400 -27.71 -1.72 28.45
CA ASP A 400 -26.80 -0.68 28.93
C ASP A 400 -25.67 -0.46 27.89
N PRO A 401 -25.59 0.71 27.22
CA PRO A 401 -24.52 0.99 26.25
C PRO A 401 -23.09 0.86 26.83
N ASN A 402 -22.93 1.03 28.16
CA ASN A 402 -21.62 0.89 28.81
C ASN A 402 -21.13 -0.58 28.86
N THR A 403 -21.96 -1.55 28.53
CA THR A 403 -21.59 -2.97 28.46
C THR A 403 -21.14 -3.39 27.07
N LEU A 404 -21.33 -2.53 26.08
CA LEU A 404 -20.93 -2.80 24.71
C LEU A 404 -19.41 -2.62 24.53
N GLN A 405 -18.84 -3.47 23.70
CA GLN A 405 -17.48 -3.29 23.22
C GLN A 405 -17.37 -1.97 22.43
N THR A 406 -16.35 -1.18 22.74
CA THR A 406 -15.96 0.00 21.98
C THR A 406 -14.53 -0.17 21.46
N TYR A 407 -14.19 0.54 20.38
CA TYR A 407 -12.88 0.43 19.73
C TYR A 407 -12.05 1.71 19.82
N GLU A 408 -12.27 2.48 20.87
CA GLU A 408 -11.56 3.72 21.17
C GLU A 408 -11.49 3.98 22.68
N GLY A 409 -10.64 4.95 23.09
CA GLY A 409 -10.52 5.40 24.48
C GLY A 409 -11.18 6.75 24.77
N LEU A 410 -12.14 7.16 23.94
CA LEU A 410 -12.86 8.43 24.05
C LEU A 410 -13.86 8.43 25.22
N SER A 411 -14.26 9.60 25.67
CA SER A 411 -15.32 9.76 26.68
C SER A 411 -16.17 11.01 26.39
N PRO A 412 -17.48 10.86 26.14
CA PRO A 412 -18.24 9.60 25.97
C PRO A 412 -17.75 8.75 24.80
N HIS A 413 -18.03 7.44 24.82
CA HIS A 413 -17.74 6.54 23.71
C HIS A 413 -18.51 6.88 22.44
N LEU A 414 -17.90 6.58 21.28
CA LEU A 414 -18.46 6.90 19.96
C LEU A 414 -18.57 5.69 19.03
N PHE A 415 -17.60 4.77 19.08
CA PHE A 415 -17.47 3.67 18.12
C PHE A 415 -17.72 2.31 18.79
N TYR A 416 -18.95 1.84 18.74
CA TYR A 416 -19.42 0.60 19.37
C TYR A 416 -19.37 -0.57 18.38
N ASP A 417 -19.13 -1.80 18.86
CA ASP A 417 -19.21 -3.00 18.04
C ASP A 417 -20.63 -3.19 17.49
N MET A 418 -20.76 -3.19 16.16
CA MET A 418 -22.06 -3.23 15.49
C MET A 418 -22.76 -4.57 15.72
N GLY A 419 -22.03 -5.70 15.65
CA GLY A 419 -22.61 -7.03 15.83
C GLY A 419 -23.16 -7.20 17.24
N GLN A 420 -22.39 -6.78 18.26
CA GLN A 420 -22.86 -6.83 19.65
C GLN A 420 -24.05 -5.89 19.88
N TYR A 421 -23.99 -4.65 19.37
CA TYR A 421 -25.11 -3.70 19.48
C TYR A 421 -26.42 -4.29 18.94
N VAL A 422 -26.41 -4.85 17.73
CA VAL A 422 -27.60 -5.44 17.12
C VAL A 422 -28.10 -6.61 17.92
N SER A 423 -27.21 -7.46 18.44
CA SER A 423 -27.58 -8.66 19.22
C SER A 423 -28.29 -8.33 20.54
N VAL A 424 -27.96 -7.19 21.19
CA VAL A 424 -28.62 -6.77 22.44
C VAL A 424 -29.86 -5.92 22.19
N ARG A 425 -29.91 -5.18 21.08
CA ARG A 425 -31.03 -4.30 20.72
C ARG A 425 -32.23 -5.06 20.21
N CYS A 426 -32.01 -6.13 19.43
CA CYS A 426 -33.05 -6.90 18.75
C CYS A 426 -33.32 -8.21 19.49
N SER A 427 -34.60 -8.51 19.72
CA SER A 427 -35.05 -9.79 20.33
C SER A 427 -35.71 -10.74 19.31
N ASP A 428 -35.87 -10.34 18.05
CA ASP A 428 -36.43 -11.16 16.99
C ASP A 428 -35.35 -12.06 16.38
N ALA A 429 -35.42 -13.36 16.68
CA ALA A 429 -34.41 -14.33 16.25
C ALA A 429 -34.30 -14.43 14.73
N ALA A 430 -35.41 -14.32 13.99
CA ALA A 430 -35.37 -14.41 12.52
C ALA A 430 -34.67 -13.20 11.89
N LEU A 431 -34.89 -12.02 12.46
CA LEU A 431 -34.15 -10.81 12.01
C LEU A 431 -32.66 -10.85 12.39
N LEU A 432 -32.32 -11.45 13.54
CA LEU A 432 -30.91 -11.64 13.93
C LEU A 432 -30.21 -12.64 13.01
N ASP A 433 -30.84 -13.73 12.63
CA ASP A 433 -30.30 -14.71 11.68
C ASP A 433 -30.07 -14.05 10.31
N GLU A 434 -31.05 -13.28 9.80
CA GLU A 434 -30.94 -12.57 8.54
C GLU A 434 -29.86 -11.48 8.59
N PHE A 435 -29.76 -10.76 9.72
CA PHE A 435 -28.69 -9.80 9.94
C PHE A 435 -27.32 -10.47 9.86
N ALA A 436 -27.14 -11.60 10.54
CA ALA A 436 -25.89 -12.34 10.52
C ALA A 436 -25.48 -12.76 9.09
N GLU A 437 -26.44 -13.25 8.29
CA GLU A 437 -26.19 -13.60 6.88
C GLU A 437 -25.77 -12.37 6.04
N CYS A 438 -26.49 -11.25 6.18
CA CYS A 438 -26.17 -10.02 5.47
C CYS A 438 -24.84 -9.42 5.93
N PHE A 439 -24.56 -9.50 7.23
CA PHE A 439 -23.33 -8.98 7.83
C PHE A 439 -22.11 -9.79 7.38
N ASP A 440 -22.20 -11.13 7.37
CA ASP A 440 -21.10 -11.98 6.90
C ASP A 440 -20.89 -11.87 5.39
N ALA A 441 -21.92 -11.58 4.61
CA ALA A 441 -21.78 -11.29 3.18
C ALA A 441 -21.07 -9.92 2.94
N ALA A 442 -21.44 -8.90 3.72
CA ALA A 442 -20.82 -7.56 3.62
C ALA A 442 -19.40 -7.52 4.20
N PHE A 443 -19.14 -8.33 5.23
CA PHE A 443 -17.86 -8.38 5.94
C PHE A 443 -17.44 -9.84 6.13
N PRO A 444 -16.71 -10.45 5.17
CA PRO A 444 -16.34 -11.86 5.22
C PRO A 444 -15.60 -12.21 6.52
N PRO A 445 -16.02 -13.27 7.26
CA PRO A 445 -15.44 -13.62 8.57
C PRO A 445 -13.94 -13.84 8.56
N GLU A 446 -13.40 -14.42 7.49
CA GLU A 446 -11.97 -14.70 7.30
C GLU A 446 -11.11 -13.42 7.16
N SER A 447 -11.73 -12.29 6.85
CA SER A 447 -11.06 -10.99 6.67
C SER A 447 -11.29 -10.04 7.84
N ARG A 448 -12.00 -10.47 8.89
CA ARG A 448 -12.21 -9.72 10.15
C ARG A 448 -11.19 -10.19 11.18
N LEU A 449 -10.02 -9.58 11.19
CA LEU A 449 -8.90 -10.03 12.01
C LEU A 449 -8.60 -9.01 13.12
N HIS A 450 -8.23 -9.51 14.30
CA HIS A 450 -7.91 -8.67 15.44
C HIS A 450 -6.85 -9.30 16.36
N THR A 451 -6.12 -8.46 17.08
CA THR A 451 -5.29 -8.81 18.23
C THR A 451 -6.15 -8.91 19.49
N ASP A 452 -5.62 -9.44 20.58
CA ASP A 452 -6.39 -9.58 21.86
C ASP A 452 -6.87 -8.25 22.44
N GLY A 453 -6.25 -7.15 22.03
CA GLY A 453 -6.61 -5.80 22.45
C GLY A 453 -6.17 -4.78 21.41
N PHE A 454 -6.61 -3.55 21.58
CA PHE A 454 -6.19 -2.41 20.78
C PHE A 454 -5.61 -1.31 21.66
N TYR A 455 -4.65 -0.57 21.14
CA TYR A 455 -4.13 0.64 21.77
C TYR A 455 -4.99 1.84 21.39
N SER A 456 -5.26 2.71 22.37
CA SER A 456 -5.84 4.01 22.09
C SER A 456 -4.99 5.14 22.68
N ALA A 457 -4.65 6.10 21.84
CA ALA A 457 -3.94 7.30 22.27
C ALA A 457 -4.80 8.20 23.17
N TYR A 458 -6.12 8.11 23.09
CA TYR A 458 -7.04 8.94 23.89
C TYR A 458 -7.03 8.59 25.37
N ASN A 459 -6.81 7.33 25.73
CA ASN A 459 -6.65 6.90 27.11
C ASN A 459 -5.24 6.37 27.44
N ASN A 460 -4.33 6.39 26.45
CA ASN A 460 -2.93 5.95 26.54
C ASN A 460 -2.76 4.54 27.12
N ARG A 461 -3.54 3.58 26.65
CA ARG A 461 -3.45 2.17 27.11
C ARG A 461 -3.95 1.17 26.07
N MET A 462 -3.58 -0.09 26.32
CA MET A 462 -4.19 -1.23 25.65
C MET A 462 -5.57 -1.49 26.27
N ASN A 463 -6.57 -1.61 25.43
CA ASN A 463 -7.96 -1.91 25.78
C ASN A 463 -8.26 -3.35 25.31
N PRO A 464 -8.86 -4.22 26.15
CA PRO A 464 -9.15 -5.59 25.75
C PRO A 464 -10.30 -5.63 24.75
N ILE A 465 -10.25 -6.60 23.81
CA ILE A 465 -11.34 -6.92 22.91
C ILE A 465 -12.04 -8.17 23.45
N THR A 466 -13.30 -8.04 23.81
CA THR A 466 -14.14 -9.15 24.31
C THR A 466 -15.20 -9.58 23.31
N HIS A 467 -15.56 -8.70 22.38
CA HIS A 467 -16.42 -8.93 21.24
C HIS A 467 -15.80 -8.29 20.02
N TYR A 468 -15.87 -8.97 18.88
CA TYR A 468 -15.31 -8.46 17.64
C TYR A 468 -16.18 -8.83 16.44
N SER A 469 -16.92 -7.85 15.94
CA SER A 469 -17.59 -7.93 14.64
C SER A 469 -16.77 -7.30 13.52
N GLY A 470 -15.73 -6.53 13.86
CA GLY A 470 -14.85 -5.86 12.91
C GLY A 470 -15.39 -4.55 12.33
N ILE A 471 -16.62 -4.18 12.69
CA ILE A 471 -17.29 -2.97 12.21
C ILE A 471 -17.87 -2.21 13.40
N THR A 472 -17.75 -0.90 13.37
CA THR A 472 -18.35 -0.01 14.38
C THR A 472 -19.64 0.63 13.88
N ILE A 473 -20.47 1.01 14.86
CA ILE A 473 -21.66 1.85 14.70
C ILE A 473 -21.66 2.93 15.79
N SER A 474 -22.14 4.13 15.49
CA SER A 474 -22.16 5.23 16.46
C SER A 474 -23.53 5.50 17.07
N GLU A 475 -24.57 4.77 16.69
CA GLU A 475 -25.96 4.98 17.14
C GLU A 475 -26.14 4.94 18.67
N PRO A 476 -25.45 4.06 19.45
CA PRO A 476 -25.55 4.08 20.92
C PRO A 476 -24.92 5.29 21.61
N SER A 477 -24.12 6.08 20.88
CA SER A 477 -23.38 7.22 21.45
C SER A 477 -24.31 8.36 21.90
N THR A 478 -23.92 9.03 22.98
CA THR A 478 -24.51 10.30 23.41
C THR A 478 -23.74 11.50 22.84
N LYS A 479 -22.64 11.27 22.12
CA LYS A 479 -21.82 12.31 21.49
C LYS A 479 -22.16 12.38 20.00
N PHE A 480 -22.23 13.59 19.46
CA PHE A 480 -22.56 13.87 18.06
C PHE A 480 -23.89 13.25 17.58
N THR A 481 -24.89 13.21 18.48
CA THR A 481 -26.18 12.53 18.22
C THR A 481 -26.94 13.17 17.04
N GLU A 482 -26.95 14.49 16.93
CA GLU A 482 -27.66 15.19 15.85
C GLU A 482 -26.93 15.01 14.53
N GLU A 483 -25.59 15.03 14.54
CA GLU A 483 -24.76 14.76 13.37
C GLU A 483 -24.90 13.31 12.92
N ASN A 484 -24.95 12.34 13.85
CA ASN A 484 -25.19 10.93 13.52
C ASN A 484 -26.57 10.74 12.84
N ARG A 485 -27.63 11.37 13.37
CA ARG A 485 -28.96 11.34 12.75
C ARG A 485 -29.00 11.97 11.37
N ALA A 486 -28.06 12.82 11.05
CA ALA A 486 -27.94 13.43 9.73
C ALA A 486 -27.18 12.56 8.72
N THR A 487 -26.54 11.45 9.13
CA THR A 487 -25.83 10.53 8.22
C THR A 487 -26.80 9.84 7.27
N ASN A 488 -26.30 9.46 6.09
CA ASN A 488 -27.08 8.70 5.13
C ASN A 488 -27.46 7.31 5.65
N TRP A 489 -26.57 6.67 6.44
CA TRP A 489 -26.87 5.42 7.11
C TRP A 489 -28.07 5.52 8.05
N TYR A 490 -28.05 6.51 8.97
CA TYR A 490 -29.15 6.69 9.91
C TYR A 490 -30.48 6.91 9.20
N ARG A 491 -30.53 7.79 8.20
CA ARG A 491 -31.73 8.01 7.39
C ARG A 491 -32.20 6.74 6.70
N ALA A 492 -31.30 6.01 6.06
CA ALA A 492 -31.63 4.80 5.34
C ALA A 492 -32.19 3.69 6.24
N THR A 493 -31.77 3.65 7.51
CA THR A 493 -32.16 2.60 8.45
C THR A 493 -33.31 3.00 9.39
N HIS A 494 -33.74 4.28 9.43
CA HIS A 494 -34.81 4.78 10.31
C HIS A 494 -36.01 5.36 9.56
N GLU A 495 -35.86 5.78 8.34
CA GLU A 495 -36.92 6.30 7.46
C GLU A 495 -37.45 5.18 6.54
#